data_df86f79b1b5caf97c4bbafcac40cea71
#
_entry.id   df86f79b1b5caf97c4bbafcac40cea71
#
_cell.length_a   1.000
_cell.length_b   1.000
_cell.length_c   1.000
_cell.angle_alpha   90.00
_cell.angle_beta   90.00
_cell.angle_gamma   90.00
#
_symmetry.space_group_name_H-M   'P 1'
#
loop_
_entity.id
_entity.type
_entity.pdbx_description
1 polymer ?
#
loop_
_entity_poly.entity_id
_entity_poly.type
_entity_poly.pdbx_seq_one_letter_code
_entity_poly.pdbx_strand_id
1 'polypeptide(L)'
;MSELVRHRQVLIASVAGVGLSIAGIPTFVLSVFAGPMTRDLGWTLQQFQTGGLFIALGVLVAAPLGGWLLDRYGPRRVAMTGLLAFAAGIAGVSRVGAEPWTFYLAILMLTLLAAGVLPTTWTRIVNGRFDRQRGIALGIALSGSGIFATFGPGLAQAVIDAAGWRMAWLALAALPACVALPLVWAFVRPAPAIDGATASAVTGASAVAGVSSPAKELVGLTLTEVLRARRFWMLIASFALVSLCLGGFNANLVPILISKGLETAVAAKAAGALGASLIAGRIVSGFLIDRYWSPGVAAAAFSLPVLGALLLMGDAPSAAMLVTCVALMGFAAGAEYDVLAFMISRFFGLAHYGKIYSVIIVAISLATSGGAVLFGRIRDLSGDFAPAWSLVVALCAVSVVLLLTLGRDRSAGYDA
;
A
#
# COMPACT_ATOMS: atom_id res chain seq x y z
N MET A 1 -32.67 7.88 -4.49
CA MET A 1 -31.68 6.79 -4.35
C MET A 1 -30.32 7.42 -4.10
N SER A 2 -29.53 6.90 -3.15
CA SER A 2 -28.17 7.40 -2.91
C SER A 2 -27.30 7.16 -4.15
N GLU A 3 -26.34 8.04 -4.40
CA GLU A 3 -25.42 7.95 -5.54
C GLU A 3 -24.66 6.62 -5.53
N LEU A 4 -24.36 6.09 -4.34
CA LEU A 4 -23.74 4.77 -4.13
C LEU A 4 -24.56 3.62 -4.71
N VAL A 5 -25.88 3.63 -4.50
CA VAL A 5 -26.78 2.60 -5.04
C VAL A 5 -26.88 2.71 -6.56
N ARG A 6 -26.95 3.92 -7.09
CA ARG A 6 -27.01 4.19 -8.54
C ARG A 6 -25.78 3.68 -9.29
N HIS A 7 -24.58 3.85 -8.71
CA HIS A 7 -23.29 3.48 -9.32
C HIS A 7 -22.63 2.27 -8.66
N ARG A 8 -23.38 1.41 -7.95
CA ARG A 8 -22.85 0.24 -7.24
C ARG A 8 -22.00 -0.69 -8.13
N GLN A 9 -22.35 -0.83 -9.42
CA GLN A 9 -21.62 -1.66 -10.36
C GLN A 9 -20.19 -1.14 -10.59
N VAL A 10 -20.01 0.18 -10.70
CA VAL A 10 -18.69 0.80 -10.84
C VAL A 10 -17.87 0.61 -9.56
N LEU A 11 -18.52 0.68 -8.39
CA LEU A 11 -17.82 0.39 -7.11
C LEU A 11 -17.35 -1.05 -7.05
N ILE A 12 -18.19 -2.03 -7.41
CA ILE A 12 -17.80 -3.45 -7.43
C ILE A 12 -16.61 -3.67 -8.37
N ALA A 13 -16.64 -3.11 -9.58
CA ALA A 13 -15.52 -3.20 -10.51
C ALA A 13 -14.24 -2.53 -9.96
N SER A 14 -14.38 -1.39 -9.27
CA SER A 14 -13.24 -0.68 -8.69
C SER A 14 -12.66 -1.43 -7.48
N VAL A 15 -13.49 -1.99 -6.60
CA VAL A 15 -13.05 -2.85 -5.48
C VAL A 15 -12.26 -4.05 -5.99
N ALA A 16 -12.83 -4.78 -6.97
CA ALA A 16 -12.15 -5.92 -7.60
C ALA A 16 -10.86 -5.48 -8.28
N GLY A 17 -10.89 -4.35 -9.00
CA GLY A 17 -9.74 -3.80 -9.70
C GLY A 17 -8.61 -3.39 -8.77
N VAL A 18 -8.90 -2.72 -7.65
CA VAL A 18 -7.90 -2.37 -6.62
C VAL A 18 -7.35 -3.61 -5.94
N GLY A 19 -8.21 -4.55 -5.53
CA GLY A 19 -7.79 -5.78 -4.86
C GLY A 19 -6.92 -6.68 -5.73
N LEU A 20 -7.24 -6.76 -7.02
CA LEU A 20 -6.54 -7.60 -8.00
C LEU A 20 -5.50 -6.83 -8.83
N SER A 21 -5.03 -5.69 -8.33
CA SER A 21 -3.96 -4.88 -8.90
C SER A 21 -2.63 -5.06 -8.14
N ILE A 22 -1.65 -4.23 -8.48
CA ILE A 22 -0.37 -4.16 -7.78
C ILE A 22 -0.53 -3.81 -6.29
N ALA A 23 -1.57 -3.05 -5.93
CA ALA A 23 -1.86 -2.68 -4.55
C ALA A 23 -2.39 -3.86 -3.70
N GLY A 24 -2.87 -4.92 -4.33
CA GLY A 24 -3.32 -6.15 -3.67
C GLY A 24 -2.33 -7.29 -3.86
N ILE A 25 -2.24 -7.84 -5.08
CA ILE A 25 -1.59 -9.13 -5.32
C ILE A 25 -0.13 -9.16 -4.83
N PRO A 26 0.87 -8.47 -5.42
CA PRO A 26 2.23 -8.62 -4.96
C PRO A 26 2.44 -8.10 -3.54
N THR A 27 1.73 -7.05 -3.16
CA THR A 27 1.91 -6.41 -1.85
C THR A 27 1.64 -7.34 -0.67
N PHE A 28 0.65 -8.23 -0.78
CA PHE A 28 0.22 -9.07 0.35
C PHE A 28 0.51 -10.55 0.20
N VAL A 29 0.85 -11.04 -1.00
CA VAL A 29 1.15 -12.48 -1.17
C VAL A 29 2.64 -12.79 -1.24
N LEU A 30 3.53 -11.84 -1.49
CA LEU A 30 4.97 -12.09 -1.59
C LEU A 30 5.53 -12.83 -0.38
N SER A 31 5.06 -12.50 0.84
CA SER A 31 5.49 -13.16 2.07
C SER A 31 5.21 -14.68 2.08
N VAL A 32 4.14 -15.11 1.42
CA VAL A 32 3.76 -16.55 1.29
C VAL A 32 4.72 -17.28 0.35
N PHE A 33 5.19 -16.61 -0.70
CA PHE A 33 6.12 -17.19 -1.68
C PHE A 33 7.56 -17.26 -1.18
N ALA A 34 7.92 -16.50 -0.14
CA ALA A 34 9.29 -16.43 0.36
C ALA A 34 9.88 -17.82 0.68
N GLY A 35 9.19 -18.62 1.49
CA GLY A 35 9.66 -19.93 1.89
C GLY A 35 9.76 -20.94 0.73
N PRO A 36 8.69 -21.14 -0.06
CA PRO A 36 8.72 -22.04 -1.21
C PRO A 36 9.77 -21.69 -2.26
N MET A 37 9.88 -20.40 -2.63
CA MET A 37 10.83 -19.97 -3.66
C MET A 37 12.29 -20.03 -3.18
N THR A 38 12.58 -19.60 -1.95
CA THR A 38 13.95 -19.66 -1.41
C THR A 38 14.44 -21.11 -1.28
N ARG A 39 13.58 -22.04 -0.90
CA ARG A 39 13.93 -23.47 -0.81
C ARG A 39 14.16 -24.13 -2.18
N ASP A 40 13.27 -23.82 -3.16
CA ASP A 40 13.35 -24.43 -4.50
C ASP A 40 14.52 -23.88 -5.32
N LEU A 41 14.84 -22.59 -5.17
CA LEU A 41 15.84 -21.88 -5.97
C LEU A 41 17.19 -21.71 -5.27
N GLY A 42 17.30 -22.12 -4.00
CA GLY A 42 18.52 -21.99 -3.21
C GLY A 42 18.89 -20.56 -2.82
N TRP A 43 17.90 -19.65 -2.76
CA TRP A 43 18.12 -18.25 -2.43
C TRP A 43 18.10 -17.97 -0.93
N THR A 44 18.84 -16.94 -0.50
CA THR A 44 18.67 -16.38 0.83
C THR A 44 17.36 -15.56 0.90
N LEU A 45 16.86 -15.36 2.11
CA LEU A 45 15.67 -14.52 2.30
C LEU A 45 15.93 -13.08 1.88
N GLN A 46 17.14 -12.56 2.12
CA GLN A 46 17.57 -11.25 1.64
C GLN A 46 17.49 -11.14 0.12
N GLN A 47 17.99 -12.13 -0.63
CA GLN A 47 17.92 -12.14 -2.10
C GLN A 47 16.47 -12.10 -2.57
N PHE A 48 15.57 -12.90 -1.98
CA PHE A 48 14.16 -12.85 -2.31
C PHE A 48 13.55 -11.47 -2.03
N GLN A 49 13.79 -10.90 -0.85
CA GLN A 49 13.23 -9.61 -0.44
C GLN A 49 13.79 -8.43 -1.25
N THR A 50 14.98 -8.57 -1.83
CA THR A 50 15.56 -7.57 -2.76
C THR A 50 14.64 -7.32 -3.96
N GLY A 51 13.83 -8.30 -4.37
CA GLY A 51 12.77 -8.10 -5.38
C GLY A 51 11.82 -6.96 -5.04
N GLY A 52 11.56 -6.68 -3.76
CA GLY A 52 10.73 -5.56 -3.31
C GLY A 52 11.29 -4.18 -3.69
N LEU A 53 12.62 -4.02 -3.76
CA LEU A 53 13.24 -2.78 -4.26
C LEU A 53 12.92 -2.54 -5.75
N PHE A 54 12.82 -3.60 -6.53
CA PHE A 54 12.46 -3.51 -7.96
C PHE A 54 10.99 -3.17 -8.16
N ILE A 55 10.10 -3.46 -7.19
CA ILE A 55 8.74 -2.90 -7.17
C ILE A 55 8.82 -1.37 -7.02
N ALA A 56 9.58 -0.87 -6.03
CA ALA A 56 9.70 0.57 -5.80
C ALA A 56 10.30 1.29 -7.02
N LEU A 57 11.36 0.75 -7.61
CA LEU A 57 11.98 1.29 -8.83
C LEU A 57 11.01 1.27 -10.01
N GLY A 58 10.27 0.18 -10.17
CA GLY A 58 9.26 0.05 -11.22
C GLY A 58 8.13 1.07 -11.08
N VAL A 59 7.65 1.34 -9.86
CA VAL A 59 6.60 2.34 -9.58
C VAL A 59 7.06 3.75 -9.95
N LEU A 60 8.35 4.10 -9.76
CA LEU A 60 8.90 5.41 -10.16
C LEU A 60 8.69 5.69 -11.66
N VAL A 61 8.77 4.65 -12.49
CA VAL A 61 8.55 4.75 -13.94
C VAL A 61 7.08 4.51 -14.30
N ALA A 62 6.45 3.51 -13.69
CA ALA A 62 5.08 3.11 -13.98
C ALA A 62 4.06 4.21 -13.61
N ALA A 63 4.29 4.98 -12.55
CA ALA A 63 3.34 6.00 -12.12
C ALA A 63 3.21 7.17 -13.11
N PRO A 64 4.28 7.81 -13.60
CA PRO A 64 4.18 8.81 -14.67
C PRO A 64 3.61 8.23 -15.96
N LEU A 65 4.04 7.03 -16.35
CA LEU A 65 3.54 6.33 -17.54
C LEU A 65 2.04 6.07 -17.44
N GLY A 66 1.57 5.56 -16.30
CA GLY A 66 0.14 5.33 -16.03
C GLY A 66 -0.67 6.62 -16.11
N GLY A 67 -0.17 7.71 -15.54
CA GLY A 67 -0.79 9.03 -15.64
C GLY A 67 -0.94 9.50 -17.10
N TRP A 68 0.13 9.42 -17.88
CA TRP A 68 0.12 9.76 -19.29
C TRP A 68 -0.86 8.89 -20.11
N LEU A 69 -0.87 7.58 -19.87
CA LEU A 69 -1.81 6.66 -20.51
C LEU A 69 -3.26 7.02 -20.18
N LEU A 70 -3.55 7.33 -18.91
CA LEU A 70 -4.88 7.73 -18.45
C LEU A 70 -5.38 9.01 -19.12
N ASP A 71 -4.51 9.99 -19.31
CA ASP A 71 -4.86 11.25 -19.96
C ASP A 71 -5.12 11.06 -21.45
N ARG A 72 -4.33 10.20 -22.12
CA ARG A 72 -4.43 9.98 -23.55
C ARG A 72 -5.54 9.03 -23.97
N TYR A 73 -5.76 7.94 -23.24
CA TYR A 73 -6.66 6.85 -23.66
C TYR A 73 -7.91 6.69 -22.78
N GLY A 74 -7.95 7.41 -21.66
CA GLY A 74 -9.04 7.36 -20.70
C GLY A 74 -9.01 6.12 -19.77
N PRO A 75 -9.65 6.23 -18.59
CA PRO A 75 -9.47 5.25 -17.52
C PRO A 75 -9.97 3.85 -17.82
N ARG A 76 -11.05 3.70 -18.61
CA ARG A 76 -11.60 2.37 -18.95
C ARG A 76 -10.63 1.56 -19.82
N ARG A 77 -10.13 2.16 -20.92
CA ARG A 77 -9.21 1.46 -21.83
C ARG A 77 -7.91 1.11 -21.12
N VAL A 78 -7.36 2.04 -20.34
CA VAL A 78 -6.13 1.84 -19.59
C VAL A 78 -6.29 0.78 -18.52
N ALA A 79 -7.41 0.73 -17.79
CA ALA A 79 -7.68 -0.34 -16.83
C ALA A 79 -7.75 -1.71 -17.50
N MET A 80 -8.46 -1.83 -18.65
CA MET A 80 -8.62 -3.12 -19.33
C MET A 80 -7.30 -3.64 -19.90
N THR A 81 -6.56 -2.82 -20.64
CA THR A 81 -5.25 -3.21 -21.18
C THR A 81 -4.23 -3.44 -20.08
N GLY A 82 -4.28 -2.60 -19.04
CA GLY A 82 -3.43 -2.72 -17.85
C GLY A 82 -3.66 -4.01 -17.06
N LEU A 83 -4.91 -4.46 -16.91
CA LEU A 83 -5.23 -5.73 -16.25
C LEU A 83 -4.66 -6.94 -17.02
N LEU A 84 -4.74 -6.93 -18.35
CA LEU A 84 -4.14 -7.99 -19.19
C LEU A 84 -2.61 -7.95 -19.13
N ALA A 85 -2.01 -6.76 -19.23
CA ALA A 85 -0.57 -6.60 -19.14
C ALA A 85 -0.05 -7.01 -17.76
N PHE A 86 -0.75 -6.64 -16.69
CA PHE A 86 -0.43 -7.02 -15.32
C PHE A 86 -0.55 -8.53 -15.10
N ALA A 87 -1.61 -9.17 -15.63
CA ALA A 87 -1.76 -10.63 -15.60
C ALA A 87 -0.59 -11.33 -16.30
N ALA A 88 -0.17 -10.83 -17.48
CA ALA A 88 1.00 -11.35 -18.18
C ALA A 88 2.29 -11.16 -17.36
N GLY A 89 2.45 -10.01 -16.68
CA GLY A 89 3.57 -9.76 -15.77
C GLY A 89 3.60 -10.76 -14.59
N ILE A 90 2.46 -11.01 -13.95
CA ILE A 90 2.35 -12.01 -12.88
C ILE A 90 2.70 -13.41 -13.42
N ALA A 91 2.16 -13.79 -14.58
CA ALA A 91 2.47 -15.07 -15.21
C ALA A 91 3.96 -15.21 -15.55
N GLY A 92 4.64 -14.11 -15.90
CA GLY A 92 6.08 -14.08 -16.14
C GLY A 92 6.91 -14.47 -14.91
N VAL A 93 6.46 -14.13 -13.70
CA VAL A 93 7.15 -14.51 -12.45
C VAL A 93 7.19 -16.03 -12.26
N SER A 94 6.21 -16.78 -12.79
CA SER A 94 6.22 -18.26 -12.71
C SER A 94 7.39 -18.92 -13.47
N ARG A 95 8.02 -18.18 -14.40
CA ARG A 95 9.13 -18.64 -15.25
C ARG A 95 10.52 -18.35 -14.69
N VAL A 96 10.60 -17.77 -13.49
CA VAL A 96 11.86 -17.39 -12.83
C VAL A 96 12.73 -18.64 -12.59
N GLY A 97 14.02 -18.52 -12.94
CA GLY A 97 15.05 -19.56 -12.75
C GLY A 97 15.83 -19.41 -11.44
N ALA A 98 16.90 -20.18 -11.28
CA ALA A 98 17.72 -20.19 -10.06
C ALA A 98 18.48 -18.87 -9.82
N GLU A 99 18.77 -18.11 -10.88
CA GLU A 99 19.51 -16.85 -10.76
C GLU A 99 18.60 -15.72 -10.20
N PRO A 100 18.94 -15.10 -9.05
CA PRO A 100 18.09 -14.08 -8.41
C PRO A 100 17.77 -12.88 -9.30
N TRP A 101 18.68 -12.48 -10.20
CA TRP A 101 18.45 -11.35 -11.10
C TRP A 101 17.27 -11.57 -12.05
N THR A 102 16.95 -12.83 -12.40
CA THR A 102 15.77 -13.17 -13.22
C THR A 102 14.48 -12.80 -12.51
N PHE A 103 14.43 -13.00 -11.20
CA PHE A 103 13.31 -12.58 -10.34
C PHE A 103 13.22 -11.06 -10.26
N TYR A 104 14.34 -10.37 -10.08
CA TYR A 104 14.37 -8.90 -10.01
C TYR A 104 13.84 -8.29 -11.31
N LEU A 105 14.27 -8.81 -12.44
CA LEU A 105 13.78 -8.38 -13.75
C LEU A 105 12.29 -8.69 -13.93
N ALA A 106 11.85 -9.89 -13.54
CA ALA A 106 10.44 -10.28 -13.62
C ALA A 106 9.54 -9.36 -12.77
N ILE A 107 9.96 -9.03 -11.54
CA ILE A 107 9.24 -8.10 -10.65
C ILE A 107 9.24 -6.67 -11.22
N LEU A 108 10.35 -6.20 -11.77
CA LEU A 108 10.42 -4.90 -12.44
C LEU A 108 9.45 -4.86 -13.63
N MET A 109 9.47 -5.87 -14.50
CA MET A 109 8.57 -5.95 -15.64
C MET A 109 7.10 -6.03 -15.22
N LEU A 110 6.78 -6.85 -14.21
CA LEU A 110 5.45 -6.93 -13.60
C LEU A 110 4.98 -5.54 -13.18
N THR A 111 5.86 -4.78 -12.51
CA THR A 111 5.51 -3.44 -12.01
C THR A 111 5.33 -2.42 -13.13
N LEU A 112 6.15 -2.46 -14.17
CA LEU A 112 6.01 -1.61 -15.35
C LEU A 112 4.69 -1.93 -16.10
N LEU A 113 4.37 -3.21 -16.26
CA LEU A 113 3.12 -3.67 -16.87
C LEU A 113 1.88 -3.32 -16.02
N ALA A 114 2.07 -3.08 -14.73
CA ALA A 114 1.02 -2.61 -13.83
C ALA A 114 0.70 -1.12 -13.96
N ALA A 115 1.38 -0.34 -14.81
CA ALA A 115 1.16 1.10 -14.95
C ALA A 115 -0.32 1.49 -15.16
N GLY A 116 -1.07 0.65 -15.88
CA GLY A 116 -2.51 0.85 -16.13
C GLY A 116 -3.44 0.43 -14.99
N VAL A 117 -2.94 -0.22 -13.94
CA VAL A 117 -3.74 -0.71 -12.81
C VAL A 117 -3.31 -0.13 -11.46
N LEU A 118 -2.53 0.94 -11.48
CA LEU A 118 -2.17 1.69 -10.27
C LEU A 118 -3.44 2.26 -9.60
N PRO A 119 -3.39 2.56 -8.30
CA PRO A 119 -4.51 3.16 -7.57
C PRO A 119 -5.10 4.41 -8.25
N THR A 120 -4.27 5.18 -8.95
CA THR A 120 -4.67 6.37 -9.73
C THR A 120 -5.72 6.06 -10.80
N THR A 121 -5.66 4.90 -11.44
CA THR A 121 -6.64 4.46 -12.44
C THR A 121 -8.02 4.27 -11.80
N TRP A 122 -8.08 3.61 -10.67
CA TRP A 122 -9.32 3.30 -9.96
C TRP A 122 -9.94 4.53 -9.32
N THR A 123 -9.13 5.38 -8.71
CA THR A 123 -9.61 6.65 -8.16
C THR A 123 -10.18 7.55 -9.27
N ARG A 124 -9.59 7.56 -10.47
CA ARG A 124 -10.11 8.32 -11.62
C ARG A 124 -11.43 7.77 -12.13
N ILE A 125 -11.62 6.42 -12.16
CA ILE A 125 -12.90 5.79 -12.51
C ILE A 125 -14.00 6.21 -11.53
N VAL A 126 -13.71 6.18 -10.23
CA VAL A 126 -14.66 6.57 -9.18
C VAL A 126 -14.96 8.07 -9.25
N ASN A 127 -13.93 8.91 -9.32
CA ASN A 127 -14.08 10.37 -9.38
C ASN A 127 -14.91 10.85 -10.59
N GLY A 128 -14.88 10.11 -11.70
CA GLY A 128 -15.69 10.43 -12.87
C GLY A 128 -17.17 10.05 -12.76
N ARG A 129 -17.62 9.47 -11.65
CA ARG A 129 -19.00 8.97 -11.46
C ARG A 129 -19.67 9.44 -10.17
N PHE A 130 -18.88 9.93 -9.22
CA PHE A 130 -19.37 10.33 -7.90
C PHE A 130 -18.99 11.78 -7.62
N ASP A 131 -19.99 12.60 -7.25
CA ASP A 131 -19.80 13.99 -6.87
C ASP A 131 -20.05 14.22 -5.38
N ARG A 132 -21.26 13.92 -4.89
CA ARG A 132 -21.64 14.18 -3.49
C ARG A 132 -21.07 13.17 -2.50
N GLN A 133 -20.92 11.89 -2.90
CA GLN A 133 -20.49 10.79 -2.04
C GLN A 133 -19.09 10.27 -2.47
N ARG A 134 -18.26 11.13 -3.08
CA ARG A 134 -16.96 10.78 -3.65
C ARG A 134 -16.01 10.16 -2.60
N GLY A 135 -15.91 10.75 -1.41
CA GLY A 135 -15.04 10.26 -0.34
C GLY A 135 -15.39 8.83 0.09
N ILE A 136 -16.69 8.58 0.35
CA ILE A 136 -17.17 7.23 0.71
C ILE A 136 -16.94 6.24 -0.44
N ALA A 137 -17.21 6.65 -1.68
CA ALA A 137 -17.02 5.79 -2.85
C ALA A 137 -15.54 5.41 -3.06
N LEU A 138 -14.62 6.35 -2.84
CA LEU A 138 -13.18 6.10 -2.87
C LEU A 138 -12.75 5.17 -1.73
N GLY A 139 -13.22 5.39 -0.52
CA GLY A 139 -12.96 4.51 0.63
C GLY A 139 -13.40 3.07 0.34
N ILE A 140 -14.61 2.88 -0.19
CA ILE A 140 -15.12 1.57 -0.60
C ILE A 140 -14.23 0.97 -1.70
N ALA A 141 -13.89 1.71 -2.74
CA ALA A 141 -13.07 1.20 -3.84
C ALA A 141 -11.67 0.77 -3.35
N LEU A 142 -11.02 1.58 -2.52
CA LEU A 142 -9.68 1.30 -1.98
C LEU A 142 -9.66 0.17 -0.95
N SER A 143 -10.81 -0.15 -0.31
CA SER A 143 -10.92 -1.30 0.60
C SER A 143 -10.70 -2.65 -0.12
N GLY A 144 -10.76 -2.67 -1.46
CA GLY A 144 -10.45 -3.85 -2.26
C GLY A 144 -9.06 -4.45 -1.95
N SER A 145 -8.04 -3.60 -1.72
CA SER A 145 -6.71 -4.07 -1.33
C SER A 145 -6.70 -4.78 0.03
N GLY A 146 -7.46 -4.26 1.01
CA GLY A 146 -7.61 -4.89 2.33
C GLY A 146 -8.40 -6.20 2.26
N ILE A 147 -9.44 -6.28 1.41
CA ILE A 147 -10.17 -7.52 1.16
C ILE A 147 -9.21 -8.58 0.60
N PHE A 148 -8.41 -8.22 -0.41
CA PHE A 148 -7.43 -9.14 -0.97
C PHE A 148 -6.33 -9.50 0.06
N ALA A 149 -5.86 -8.56 0.88
CA ALA A 149 -4.91 -8.82 1.95
C ALA A 149 -5.44 -9.86 2.95
N THR A 150 -6.76 -9.87 3.19
CA THR A 150 -7.40 -10.83 4.11
C THR A 150 -7.44 -12.26 3.54
N PHE A 151 -7.79 -12.42 2.27
CA PHE A 151 -8.02 -13.74 1.68
C PHE A 151 -6.89 -14.21 0.75
N GLY A 152 -6.16 -13.28 0.14
CA GLY A 152 -5.13 -13.56 -0.87
C GLY A 152 -4.00 -14.46 -0.39
N PRO A 153 -3.39 -14.22 0.79
CA PRO A 153 -2.33 -15.10 1.34
C PRO A 153 -2.78 -16.54 1.53
N GLY A 154 -3.97 -16.75 2.10
CA GLY A 154 -4.54 -18.08 2.29
C GLY A 154 -4.85 -18.80 0.97
N LEU A 155 -5.39 -18.08 -0.02
CA LEU A 155 -5.62 -18.60 -1.36
C LEU A 155 -4.30 -18.99 -2.04
N ALA A 156 -3.30 -18.13 -2.00
CA ALA A 156 -1.99 -18.39 -2.59
C ALA A 156 -1.35 -19.63 -1.94
N GLN A 157 -1.39 -19.74 -0.61
CA GLN A 157 -0.86 -20.90 0.11
C GLN A 157 -1.56 -22.20 -0.28
N ALA A 158 -2.88 -22.21 -0.36
CA ALA A 158 -3.64 -23.40 -0.76
C ALA A 158 -3.24 -23.90 -2.17
N VAL A 159 -2.98 -22.99 -3.11
CA VAL A 159 -2.51 -23.37 -4.45
C VAL A 159 -1.04 -23.82 -4.41
N ILE A 160 -0.19 -23.20 -3.60
CA ILE A 160 1.21 -23.62 -3.40
C ILE A 160 1.26 -25.06 -2.88
N ASP A 161 0.45 -25.38 -1.89
CA ASP A 161 0.40 -26.72 -1.26
C ASP A 161 -0.10 -27.78 -2.25
N ALA A 162 -1.06 -27.42 -3.11
CA ALA A 162 -1.65 -28.36 -4.06
C ALA A 162 -0.81 -28.55 -5.34
N ALA A 163 -0.17 -27.49 -5.85
CA ALA A 163 0.42 -27.50 -7.20
C ALA A 163 1.77 -26.74 -7.31
N GLY A 164 2.32 -26.29 -6.19
CA GLY A 164 3.59 -25.60 -6.12
C GLY A 164 3.49 -24.08 -6.46
N TRP A 165 4.57 -23.37 -6.15
CA TRP A 165 4.61 -21.91 -6.24
C TRP A 165 4.46 -21.36 -7.67
N ARG A 166 4.94 -22.10 -8.69
CA ARG A 166 4.81 -21.69 -10.09
C ARG A 166 3.36 -21.66 -10.53
N MET A 167 2.58 -22.68 -10.17
CA MET A 167 1.14 -22.72 -10.45
C MET A 167 0.37 -21.68 -9.66
N ALA A 168 0.80 -21.37 -8.43
CA ALA A 168 0.18 -20.30 -7.64
C ALA A 168 0.34 -18.93 -8.29
N TRP A 169 1.49 -18.60 -8.88
CA TRP A 169 1.65 -17.38 -9.69
C TRP A 169 0.71 -17.35 -10.91
N LEU A 170 0.54 -18.48 -11.60
CA LEU A 170 -0.39 -18.57 -12.74
C LEU A 170 -1.85 -18.42 -12.29
N ALA A 171 -2.22 -19.03 -11.17
CA ALA A 171 -3.56 -18.88 -10.59
C ALA A 171 -3.83 -17.41 -10.18
N LEU A 172 -2.85 -16.74 -9.58
CA LEU A 172 -2.94 -15.32 -9.26
C LEU A 172 -3.01 -14.44 -10.52
N ALA A 173 -2.32 -14.81 -11.61
CA ALA A 173 -2.39 -14.12 -12.89
C ALA A 173 -3.79 -14.23 -13.54
N ALA A 174 -4.50 -15.33 -13.30
CA ALA A 174 -5.85 -15.51 -13.80
C ALA A 174 -6.87 -14.56 -13.14
N LEU A 175 -6.65 -14.14 -11.90
CA LEU A 175 -7.60 -13.30 -11.17
C LEU A 175 -7.85 -11.93 -11.83
N PRO A 176 -6.84 -11.10 -12.17
CA PRO A 176 -7.08 -9.85 -12.88
C PRO A 176 -7.70 -10.07 -14.26
N ALA A 177 -7.35 -11.13 -14.98
CA ALA A 177 -7.86 -11.41 -16.31
C ALA A 177 -9.29 -11.98 -16.28
N CYS A 178 -9.60 -12.91 -15.38
CA CYS A 178 -10.88 -13.62 -15.36
C CYS A 178 -11.92 -13.00 -14.42
N VAL A 179 -11.50 -12.19 -13.43
CA VAL A 179 -12.43 -11.57 -12.48
C VAL A 179 -12.50 -10.06 -12.68
N ALA A 180 -11.37 -9.33 -12.58
CA ALA A 180 -11.41 -7.87 -12.64
C ALA A 180 -11.73 -7.36 -14.05
N LEU A 181 -11.14 -7.94 -15.08
CA LEU A 181 -11.34 -7.50 -16.47
C LEU A 181 -12.80 -7.61 -16.92
N PRO A 182 -13.52 -8.74 -16.75
CA PRO A 182 -14.94 -8.82 -17.09
C PRO A 182 -15.81 -7.81 -16.32
N LEU A 183 -15.53 -7.60 -15.03
CA LEU A 183 -16.26 -6.61 -14.24
C LEU A 183 -16.03 -5.19 -14.76
N VAL A 184 -14.80 -4.84 -15.12
CA VAL A 184 -14.48 -3.52 -15.71
C VAL A 184 -15.13 -3.38 -17.07
N TRP A 185 -15.07 -4.40 -17.90
CA TRP A 185 -15.71 -4.39 -19.23
C TRP A 185 -17.21 -4.19 -19.13
N ALA A 186 -17.90 -4.90 -18.24
CA ALA A 186 -19.35 -4.85 -18.07
C ALA A 186 -19.85 -3.58 -17.37
N PHE A 187 -19.13 -3.10 -16.34
CA PHE A 187 -19.66 -2.10 -15.42
C PHE A 187 -19.04 -0.70 -15.57
N VAL A 188 -17.83 -0.60 -16.11
CA VAL A 188 -17.18 0.69 -16.36
C VAL A 188 -17.47 1.14 -17.78
N ARG A 189 -18.53 1.91 -17.98
CA ARG A 189 -18.86 2.49 -19.30
C ARG A 189 -17.88 3.62 -19.65
N PRO A 190 -17.61 3.88 -20.95
CA PRO A 190 -16.85 5.06 -21.35
C PRO A 190 -17.49 6.31 -20.73
N ALA A 191 -16.69 7.17 -20.14
CA ALA A 191 -17.17 8.49 -19.74
C ALA A 191 -17.48 9.29 -21.02
N PRO A 192 -18.54 10.12 -21.08
CA PRO A 192 -18.67 11.13 -22.12
C PRO A 192 -17.36 11.95 -22.12
N ALA A 193 -16.88 12.28 -23.31
CA ALA A 193 -15.70 13.13 -23.45
C ALA A 193 -15.96 14.45 -22.70
N ILE A 194 -15.23 14.66 -21.62
CA ILE A 194 -15.20 15.96 -20.93
C ILE A 194 -14.13 16.74 -21.69
N ASP A 195 -14.55 17.75 -22.39
CA ASP A 195 -13.67 18.67 -23.12
C ASP A 195 -12.54 19.21 -22.23
N GLY A 196 -11.37 19.27 -22.81
CA GLY A 196 -10.00 19.39 -22.29
C GLY A 196 -9.61 20.52 -21.32
N ALA A 197 -10.43 20.93 -20.35
CA ALA A 197 -10.10 22.06 -19.49
C ALA A 197 -9.76 21.74 -18.01
N THR A 198 -9.83 20.47 -17.56
CA THR A 198 -9.57 20.12 -16.13
C THR A 198 -8.50 19.03 -15.93
N ALA A 199 -7.65 18.81 -16.93
CA ALA A 199 -6.68 17.70 -16.91
C ALA A 199 -5.43 17.97 -16.04
N SER A 200 -5.24 19.13 -15.43
CA SER A 200 -3.96 19.53 -14.80
C SER A 200 -3.89 19.39 -13.27
N ALA A 201 -4.92 18.89 -12.60
CA ALA A 201 -5.02 18.99 -11.12
C ALA A 201 -4.98 17.67 -10.35
N VAL A 202 -4.81 16.48 -10.98
CA VAL A 202 -4.88 15.20 -10.25
C VAL A 202 -3.73 14.26 -10.64
N THR A 203 -2.52 14.71 -10.48
CA THR A 203 -1.35 13.83 -10.40
C THR A 203 -1.06 13.55 -8.93
N GLY A 204 -1.37 12.36 -8.48
CA GLY A 204 -0.86 11.77 -7.25
C GLY A 204 -1.66 12.09 -5.99
N ALA A 205 -2.38 11.08 -5.51
CA ALA A 205 -2.84 10.92 -4.14
C ALA A 205 -3.58 12.11 -3.52
N SER A 206 -4.87 12.20 -3.76
CA SER A 206 -5.79 12.81 -2.79
C SER A 206 -7.22 12.34 -3.03
N ALA A 207 -7.59 11.30 -2.34
CA ALA A 207 -8.97 10.88 -2.23
C ALA A 207 -9.72 11.56 -1.05
N VAL A 208 -9.18 12.65 -0.50
CA VAL A 208 -9.80 13.34 0.65
C VAL A 208 -9.77 14.86 0.43
N ALA A 209 -10.52 15.36 -0.54
CA ALA A 209 -10.99 16.74 -0.53
C ALA A 209 -12.05 16.94 -1.62
N GLY A 210 -13.27 16.56 -1.32
CA GLY A 210 -14.43 17.01 -2.06
C GLY A 210 -14.79 18.42 -1.62
N VAL A 211 -14.37 19.43 -2.36
CA VAL A 211 -15.08 20.74 -2.38
C VAL A 211 -14.88 21.36 -3.76
N SER A 212 -15.91 21.32 -4.57
CA SER A 212 -16.05 22.23 -5.72
C SER A 212 -16.68 23.52 -5.20
N SER A 213 -15.86 24.52 -4.93
CA SER A 213 -16.26 25.93 -4.82
C SER A 213 -15.43 26.77 -5.78
N PRO A 214 -15.92 27.94 -6.26
CA PRO A 214 -15.23 28.76 -7.26
C PRO A 214 -13.83 29.09 -6.80
N ALA A 215 -12.89 29.19 -7.73
CA ALA A 215 -11.45 29.28 -7.56
C ALA A 215 -11.04 30.24 -6.40
N LYS A 216 -11.01 29.70 -5.17
CA LYS A 216 -10.27 30.32 -4.08
C LYS A 216 -8.80 30.00 -4.37
N GLU A 217 -7.94 31.00 -4.42
CA GLU A 217 -6.51 30.77 -4.53
C GLU A 217 -6.09 29.76 -3.47
N LEU A 218 -5.60 28.59 -3.93
CA LEU A 218 -5.16 27.54 -3.02
C LEU A 218 -3.92 28.07 -2.30
N VAL A 219 -4.05 28.36 -1.03
CA VAL A 219 -2.95 28.83 -0.18
C VAL A 219 -2.09 27.63 0.22
N GLY A 220 -0.78 27.77 0.07
CA GLY A 220 0.16 26.73 0.46
C GLY A 220 1.60 27.11 0.13
N LEU A 221 2.54 26.45 0.79
CA LEU A 221 3.97 26.65 0.58
C LEU A 221 4.42 26.04 -0.74
N THR A 222 5.39 26.66 -1.40
CA THR A 222 6.08 26.10 -2.55
C THR A 222 6.96 24.93 -2.13
N LEU A 223 7.29 24.03 -3.07
CA LEU A 223 8.17 22.89 -2.78
C LEU A 223 9.53 23.35 -2.22
N THR A 224 10.08 24.46 -2.74
CA THR A 224 11.36 25.02 -2.27
C THR A 224 11.31 25.47 -0.82
N GLU A 225 10.21 26.12 -0.42
CA GLU A 225 10.00 26.54 0.97
C GLU A 225 9.81 25.36 1.90
N VAL A 226 9.06 24.36 1.44
CA VAL A 226 8.82 23.12 2.20
C VAL A 226 10.11 22.33 2.41
N LEU A 227 10.97 22.20 1.41
CA LEU A 227 12.27 21.55 1.52
C LEU A 227 13.22 22.22 2.52
N ARG A 228 13.04 23.54 2.77
CA ARG A 228 13.80 24.29 3.80
C ARG A 228 13.18 24.16 5.20
N ALA A 229 11.94 23.70 5.31
CA ALA A 229 11.22 23.61 6.56
C ALA A 229 11.66 22.37 7.37
N ARG A 230 12.13 22.56 8.61
CA ARG A 230 12.49 21.44 9.53
C ARG A 230 11.35 20.45 9.70
N ARG A 231 10.09 20.91 9.76
CA ARG A 231 8.89 20.06 9.91
C ARG A 231 8.74 19.05 8.77
N PHE A 232 9.15 19.39 7.55
CA PHE A 232 9.11 18.52 6.41
C PHE A 232 10.03 17.30 6.58
N TRP A 233 11.27 17.54 6.99
CA TRP A 233 12.24 16.47 7.20
C TRP A 233 11.90 15.61 8.42
N MET A 234 11.33 16.21 9.47
CA MET A 234 10.82 15.45 10.62
C MET A 234 9.65 14.55 10.21
N LEU A 235 8.74 15.04 9.35
CA LEU A 235 7.62 14.26 8.82
C LEU A 235 8.14 13.09 7.96
N ILE A 236 9.02 13.36 6.99
CA ILE A 236 9.65 12.32 6.17
C ILE A 236 10.34 11.27 7.05
N ALA A 237 11.20 11.69 7.96
CA ALA A 237 11.95 10.79 8.81
C ALA A 237 11.01 9.92 9.64
N SER A 238 10.00 10.50 10.27
CA SER A 238 9.04 9.78 11.08
C SER A 238 8.30 8.71 10.29
N PHE A 239 7.71 9.09 9.15
CA PHE A 239 6.97 8.13 8.31
C PHE A 239 7.91 7.10 7.68
N ALA A 240 9.08 7.48 7.20
CA ALA A 240 10.05 6.53 6.62
C ALA A 240 10.52 5.48 7.64
N LEU A 241 10.76 5.87 8.92
CA LEU A 241 11.14 4.93 9.96
C LEU A 241 10.05 3.88 10.24
N VAL A 242 8.81 4.32 10.32
CA VAL A 242 7.67 3.39 10.51
C VAL A 242 7.45 2.54 9.27
N SER A 243 7.48 3.13 8.07
CA SER A 243 7.34 2.41 6.80
C SER A 243 8.40 1.33 6.62
N LEU A 244 9.64 1.59 7.05
CA LEU A 244 10.72 0.60 7.08
C LEU A 244 10.34 -0.60 7.96
N CYS A 245 9.82 -0.33 9.16
CA CYS A 245 9.40 -1.37 10.10
C CYS A 245 8.20 -2.17 9.56
N LEU A 246 7.16 -1.46 9.09
CA LEU A 246 5.94 -2.08 8.56
C LEU A 246 6.22 -2.85 7.26
N GLY A 247 7.08 -2.32 6.38
CA GLY A 247 7.51 -2.98 5.16
C GLY A 247 8.31 -4.24 5.44
N GLY A 248 9.24 -4.18 6.40
CA GLY A 248 10.02 -5.33 6.86
C GLY A 248 9.13 -6.43 7.43
N PHE A 249 8.18 -6.06 8.29
CA PHE A 249 7.21 -6.98 8.86
C PHE A 249 6.29 -7.59 7.78
N ASN A 250 5.64 -6.77 6.97
CA ASN A 250 4.67 -7.24 5.97
C ASN A 250 5.31 -8.18 4.95
N ALA A 251 6.47 -7.82 4.40
CA ALA A 251 7.16 -8.63 3.41
C ALA A 251 7.65 -9.97 3.96
N ASN A 252 7.97 -10.04 5.25
CA ASN A 252 8.44 -11.25 5.92
C ASN A 252 7.37 -11.88 6.83
N LEU A 253 6.10 -11.48 6.71
CA LEU A 253 5.03 -11.84 7.65
C LEU A 253 4.89 -13.35 7.84
N VAL A 254 4.76 -14.11 6.74
CA VAL A 254 4.62 -15.57 6.83
C VAL A 254 5.88 -16.24 7.38
N PRO A 255 7.10 -15.94 6.89
CA PRO A 255 8.34 -16.40 7.52
C PRO A 255 8.45 -16.10 9.03
N ILE A 256 8.02 -14.90 9.47
CA ILE A 256 8.00 -14.51 10.89
C ILE A 256 7.05 -15.42 11.68
N LEU A 257 5.83 -15.61 11.20
CA LEU A 257 4.84 -16.45 11.90
C LEU A 257 5.28 -17.92 11.98
N ILE A 258 5.91 -18.46 10.93
CA ILE A 258 6.48 -19.80 10.92
C ILE A 258 7.65 -19.91 11.91
N SER A 259 8.53 -18.89 11.99
CA SER A 259 9.65 -18.90 12.97
C SER A 259 9.17 -18.89 14.42
N LYS A 260 7.93 -18.48 14.68
CA LYS A 260 7.27 -18.50 15.99
C LYS A 260 6.41 -19.76 16.21
N GLY A 261 6.54 -20.80 15.37
CA GLY A 261 5.96 -22.12 15.56
C GLY A 261 4.60 -22.36 14.91
N LEU A 262 4.08 -21.43 14.09
CA LEU A 262 2.85 -21.69 13.33
C LEU A 262 3.12 -22.58 12.10
N GLU A 263 2.24 -23.51 11.85
CA GLU A 263 2.20 -24.22 10.56
C GLU A 263 2.02 -23.25 9.40
N THR A 264 2.61 -23.57 8.25
CA THR A 264 2.61 -22.69 7.06
C THR A 264 1.18 -22.29 6.63
N ALA A 265 0.25 -23.25 6.60
CA ALA A 265 -1.14 -22.96 6.24
C ALA A 265 -1.85 -22.08 7.25
N VAL A 266 -1.57 -22.26 8.55
CA VAL A 266 -2.11 -21.43 9.64
C VAL A 266 -1.49 -20.04 9.59
N ALA A 267 -0.18 -19.93 9.36
CA ALA A 267 0.53 -18.66 9.23
C ALA A 267 -0.01 -17.82 8.06
N ALA A 268 -0.26 -18.45 6.90
CA ALA A 268 -0.85 -17.76 5.74
C ALA A 268 -2.28 -17.26 6.02
N LYS A 269 -3.10 -18.03 6.76
CA LYS A 269 -4.43 -17.59 7.19
C LYS A 269 -4.36 -16.45 8.23
N ALA A 270 -3.45 -16.57 9.21
CA ALA A 270 -3.23 -15.55 10.22
C ALA A 270 -2.76 -14.21 9.60
N ALA A 271 -1.99 -14.27 8.50
CA ALA A 271 -1.62 -13.09 7.73
C ALA A 271 -2.83 -12.31 7.20
N GLY A 272 -3.98 -12.95 7.01
CA GLY A 272 -5.23 -12.30 6.63
C GLY A 272 -5.74 -11.28 7.66
N ALA A 273 -5.40 -11.44 8.94
CA ALA A 273 -5.74 -10.45 9.98
C ALA A 273 -5.12 -9.06 9.70
N LEU A 274 -3.99 -9.01 9.00
CA LEU A 274 -3.37 -7.77 8.55
C LEU A 274 -4.31 -6.97 7.64
N GLY A 275 -4.97 -7.62 6.69
CA GLY A 275 -5.90 -6.95 5.77
C GLY A 275 -7.13 -6.39 6.47
N ALA A 276 -7.73 -7.15 7.38
CA ALA A 276 -8.89 -6.70 8.16
C ALA A 276 -8.53 -5.52 9.06
N SER A 277 -7.39 -5.60 9.76
CA SER A 277 -6.92 -4.52 10.64
C SER A 277 -6.46 -3.27 9.87
N LEU A 278 -5.93 -3.42 8.66
CA LEU A 278 -5.60 -2.31 7.77
C LEU A 278 -6.87 -1.50 7.42
N ILE A 279 -7.98 -2.16 7.10
CA ILE A 279 -9.27 -1.48 6.85
C ILE A 279 -9.74 -0.76 8.12
N ALA A 280 -9.68 -1.43 9.28
CA ALA A 280 -10.04 -0.82 10.56
C ALA A 280 -9.16 0.40 10.87
N GLY A 281 -7.84 0.29 10.65
CA GLY A 281 -6.87 1.37 10.82
C GLY A 281 -7.24 2.61 10.00
N ARG A 282 -7.57 2.45 8.72
CA ARG A 282 -8.02 3.56 7.85
C ARG A 282 -9.28 4.25 8.36
N ILE A 283 -10.30 3.47 8.71
CA ILE A 283 -11.58 4.03 9.16
C ILE A 283 -11.40 4.77 10.49
N VAL A 284 -10.74 4.13 11.45
CA VAL A 284 -10.56 4.70 12.79
C VAL A 284 -9.63 5.91 12.76
N SER A 285 -8.49 5.82 12.07
CA SER A 285 -7.57 6.96 11.96
C SER A 285 -8.21 8.15 11.24
N GLY A 286 -8.93 7.90 10.13
CA GLY A 286 -9.68 8.93 9.42
C GLY A 286 -10.67 9.67 10.33
N PHE A 287 -11.42 8.94 11.16
CA PHE A 287 -12.35 9.53 12.12
C PHE A 287 -11.63 10.32 13.23
N LEU A 288 -10.48 9.83 13.69
CA LEU A 288 -9.72 10.46 14.78
C LEU A 288 -9.00 11.73 14.31
N ILE A 289 -8.41 11.77 13.11
CA ILE A 289 -7.69 12.94 12.61
C ILE A 289 -8.60 14.15 12.34
N ASP A 290 -9.90 13.90 12.08
CA ASP A 290 -10.88 14.98 11.91
C ASP A 290 -11.24 15.67 13.24
N ARG A 291 -11.00 15.01 14.38
CA ARG A 291 -11.40 15.47 15.71
C ARG A 291 -10.26 15.81 16.65
N TYR A 292 -9.13 15.18 16.46
CA TYR A 292 -7.99 15.31 17.37
C TYR A 292 -6.76 15.84 16.63
N TRP A 293 -5.79 16.26 17.37
CA TRP A 293 -4.49 16.72 16.90
C TRP A 293 -3.78 15.63 16.08
N SER A 294 -3.58 15.89 14.77
CA SER A 294 -3.15 14.89 13.80
C SER A 294 -1.79 14.23 14.10
N PRO A 295 -0.73 14.95 14.58
CA PRO A 295 0.50 14.29 15.01
C PRO A 295 0.32 13.35 16.21
N GLY A 296 -0.60 13.68 17.14
CA GLY A 296 -0.93 12.81 18.27
C GLY A 296 -1.63 11.52 17.81
N VAL A 297 -2.55 11.62 16.85
CA VAL A 297 -3.20 10.44 16.25
C VAL A 297 -2.18 9.56 15.53
N ALA A 298 -1.26 10.18 14.76
CA ALA A 298 -0.17 9.46 14.10
C ALA A 298 0.74 8.76 15.13
N ALA A 299 1.14 9.47 16.19
CA ALA A 299 1.98 8.91 17.26
C ALA A 299 1.30 7.73 17.96
N ALA A 300 -0.01 7.81 18.24
CA ALA A 300 -0.78 6.71 18.80
C ALA A 300 -0.83 5.50 17.85
N ALA A 301 -1.10 5.72 16.56
CA ALA A 301 -1.09 4.65 15.57
C ALA A 301 0.29 4.00 15.43
N PHE A 302 1.37 4.79 15.43
CA PHE A 302 2.75 4.33 15.26
C PHE A 302 3.38 3.76 16.55
N SER A 303 2.72 3.89 17.71
CA SER A 303 3.06 3.14 18.91
C SER A 303 2.57 1.68 18.89
N LEU A 304 1.57 1.34 18.06
CA LEU A 304 1.05 -0.03 17.96
C LEU A 304 2.10 -1.04 17.47
N PRO A 305 2.94 -0.75 16.45
CA PRO A 305 4.07 -1.60 16.08
C PRO A 305 5.05 -1.86 17.24
N VAL A 306 5.26 -0.89 18.13
CA VAL A 306 6.11 -1.10 19.34
C VAL A 306 5.51 -2.18 20.23
N LEU A 307 4.20 -2.10 20.50
CA LEU A 307 3.49 -3.11 21.30
C LEU A 307 3.55 -4.48 20.61
N GLY A 308 3.32 -4.52 19.28
CA GLY A 308 3.43 -5.76 18.50
C GLY A 308 4.83 -6.39 18.56
N ALA A 309 5.88 -5.58 18.44
CA ALA A 309 7.26 -6.04 18.52
C ALA A 309 7.59 -6.58 19.92
N LEU A 310 7.16 -5.89 20.98
CA LEU A 310 7.35 -6.35 22.37
C LEU A 310 6.68 -7.71 22.62
N LEU A 311 5.48 -7.92 22.08
CA LEU A 311 4.82 -9.23 22.18
C LEU A 311 5.59 -10.32 21.42
N LEU A 312 6.23 -9.99 20.29
CA LEU A 312 7.03 -10.94 19.50
C LEU A 312 8.42 -11.23 20.08
N MET A 313 8.89 -10.43 21.04
CA MET A 313 10.14 -10.69 21.77
C MET A 313 9.98 -11.82 22.79
N GLY A 314 8.77 -12.20 23.17
CA GLY A 314 8.51 -13.32 24.07
C GLY A 314 8.89 -14.68 23.46
N ASP A 315 9.28 -15.63 24.31
CA ASP A 315 9.84 -16.93 23.88
C ASP A 315 8.83 -17.89 23.26
N ALA A 316 7.56 -17.81 23.65
CA ALA A 316 6.51 -18.70 23.15
C ALA A 316 5.14 -17.98 23.03
N PRO A 317 4.95 -17.07 22.05
CA PRO A 317 3.69 -16.38 21.91
C PRO A 317 2.58 -17.35 21.46
N SER A 318 1.42 -17.26 22.11
CA SER A 318 0.24 -18.02 21.67
C SER A 318 -0.22 -17.59 20.27
N ALA A 319 -0.96 -18.45 19.57
CA ALA A 319 -1.54 -18.11 18.26
C ALA A 319 -2.39 -16.81 18.33
N ALA A 320 -3.13 -16.60 19.41
CA ALA A 320 -3.90 -15.37 19.63
C ALA A 320 -3.00 -14.13 19.76
N MET A 321 -1.87 -14.21 20.46
CA MET A 321 -0.88 -13.14 20.55
C MET A 321 -0.29 -12.82 19.18
N LEU A 322 0.05 -13.83 18.38
CA LEU A 322 0.57 -13.63 17.02
C LEU A 322 -0.44 -12.93 16.10
N VAL A 323 -1.71 -13.34 16.14
CA VAL A 323 -2.79 -12.66 15.41
C VAL A 323 -2.96 -11.22 15.89
N THR A 324 -2.86 -10.98 17.21
CA THR A 324 -2.91 -9.61 17.78
C THR A 324 -1.75 -8.76 17.29
N CYS A 325 -0.52 -9.30 17.24
CA CYS A 325 0.63 -8.59 16.67
C CYS A 325 0.39 -8.20 15.20
N VAL A 326 -0.10 -9.15 14.39
CA VAL A 326 -0.45 -8.89 12.98
C VAL A 326 -1.50 -7.80 12.88
N ALA A 327 -2.52 -7.82 13.75
CA ALA A 327 -3.57 -6.81 13.76
C ALA A 327 -3.05 -5.41 14.16
N LEU A 328 -2.15 -5.32 15.14
CA LEU A 328 -1.54 -4.05 15.55
C LEU A 328 -0.68 -3.45 14.42
N MET A 329 0.13 -4.27 13.75
CA MET A 329 0.93 -3.85 12.60
C MET A 329 0.04 -3.43 11.40
N GLY A 330 -1.00 -4.21 11.12
CA GLY A 330 -1.95 -3.90 10.04
C GLY A 330 -2.74 -2.62 10.30
N PHE A 331 -3.15 -2.37 11.54
CA PHE A 331 -3.82 -1.12 11.92
C PHE A 331 -2.92 0.10 11.66
N ALA A 332 -1.66 0.05 12.09
CA ALA A 332 -0.70 1.11 11.84
C ALA A 332 -0.46 1.34 10.33
N ALA A 333 -0.33 0.27 9.54
CA ALA A 333 -0.20 0.35 8.09
C ALA A 333 -1.44 0.96 7.42
N GLY A 334 -2.64 0.70 7.96
CA GLY A 334 -3.88 1.31 7.49
C GLY A 334 -3.94 2.81 7.76
N ALA A 335 -3.47 3.25 8.91
CA ALA A 335 -3.46 4.66 9.30
C ALA A 335 -2.42 5.49 8.54
N GLU A 336 -1.30 4.89 8.14
CA GLU A 336 -0.09 5.56 7.66
C GLU A 336 -0.35 6.56 6.54
N TYR A 337 -0.90 6.11 5.41
CA TYR A 337 -1.08 6.97 4.23
C TYR A 337 -2.17 8.02 4.40
N ASP A 338 -3.23 7.70 5.13
CA ASP A 338 -4.36 8.61 5.31
C ASP A 338 -3.97 9.76 6.25
N VAL A 339 -3.29 9.44 7.35
CA VAL A 339 -2.76 10.44 8.29
C VAL A 339 -1.68 11.31 7.62
N LEU A 340 -0.79 10.72 6.82
CA LEU A 340 0.20 11.47 6.05
C LEU A 340 -0.45 12.51 5.13
N ALA A 341 -1.44 12.07 4.35
CA ALA A 341 -2.14 12.94 3.41
C ALA A 341 -2.79 14.13 4.13
N PHE A 342 -3.43 13.87 5.25
CA PHE A 342 -4.06 14.90 6.08
C PHE A 342 -3.00 15.87 6.64
N MET A 343 -1.91 15.37 7.23
CA MET A 343 -0.86 16.21 7.81
C MET A 343 -0.19 17.10 6.76
N ILE A 344 0.08 16.59 5.55
CA ILE A 344 0.64 17.42 4.47
C ILE A 344 -0.29 18.58 4.15
N SER A 345 -1.60 18.33 4.03
CA SER A 345 -2.57 19.38 3.74
C SER A 345 -2.64 20.44 4.85
N ARG A 346 -2.50 20.05 6.11
CA ARG A 346 -2.56 20.96 7.26
C ARG A 346 -1.28 21.75 7.48
N PHE A 347 -0.10 21.12 7.30
CA PHE A 347 1.18 21.80 7.56
C PHE A 347 1.67 22.64 6.39
N PHE A 348 1.43 22.20 5.15
CA PHE A 348 2.00 22.82 3.95
C PHE A 348 0.97 23.41 3.00
N GLY A 349 -0.33 23.16 3.23
CA GLY A 349 -1.42 23.66 2.39
C GLY A 349 -1.65 22.83 1.13
N LEU A 350 -2.56 23.31 0.27
CA LEU A 350 -3.03 22.56 -0.90
C LEU A 350 -2.42 23.04 -2.23
N ALA A 351 -1.77 24.22 -2.29
CA ALA A 351 -1.29 24.80 -3.54
C ALA A 351 -0.27 23.92 -4.30
N HIS A 352 0.65 23.29 -3.59
CA HIS A 352 1.66 22.39 -4.17
C HIS A 352 1.63 20.99 -3.56
N TYR A 353 0.48 20.60 -3.02
CA TYR A 353 0.27 19.34 -2.32
C TYR A 353 0.81 18.11 -3.08
N GLY A 354 0.49 17.99 -4.37
CA GLY A 354 0.90 16.83 -5.16
C GLY A 354 2.41 16.66 -5.27
N LYS A 355 3.16 17.77 -5.44
CA LYS A 355 4.63 17.75 -5.50
C LYS A 355 5.24 17.36 -4.16
N ILE A 356 4.72 17.91 -3.05
CA ILE A 356 5.19 17.63 -1.69
C ILE A 356 4.91 16.16 -1.34
N TYR A 357 3.69 15.70 -1.60
CA TYR A 357 3.28 14.32 -1.35
C TYR A 357 4.14 13.32 -2.13
N SER A 358 4.42 13.59 -3.42
CA SER A 358 5.23 12.71 -4.25
C SER A 358 6.65 12.49 -3.71
N VAL A 359 7.30 13.56 -3.21
CA VAL A 359 8.64 13.44 -2.61
C VAL A 359 8.60 12.55 -1.37
N ILE A 360 7.59 12.71 -0.52
CA ILE A 360 7.45 11.91 0.70
C ILE A 360 7.16 10.44 0.36
N ILE A 361 6.29 10.18 -0.61
CA ILE A 361 5.94 8.81 -1.03
C ILE A 361 7.14 8.07 -1.60
N VAL A 362 8.04 8.74 -2.33
CA VAL A 362 9.29 8.13 -2.79
C VAL A 362 10.14 7.68 -1.61
N ALA A 363 10.32 8.55 -0.61
CA ALA A 363 11.09 8.21 0.59
C ALA A 363 10.45 7.04 1.36
N ILE A 364 9.13 7.05 1.53
CA ILE A 364 8.36 5.97 2.16
C ILE A 364 8.52 4.66 1.38
N SER A 365 8.38 4.68 0.07
CA SER A 365 8.49 3.48 -0.76
C SER A 365 9.87 2.85 -0.69
N LEU A 366 10.93 3.67 -0.70
CA LEU A 366 12.30 3.21 -0.51
C LEU A 366 12.51 2.63 0.90
N ALA A 367 11.96 3.27 1.93
CA ALA A 367 12.04 2.79 3.31
C ALA A 367 11.31 1.45 3.48
N THR A 368 10.09 1.32 2.94
CA THR A 368 9.30 0.09 2.96
C THR A 368 10.05 -1.07 2.33
N SER A 369 10.59 -0.86 1.12
CA SER A 369 11.35 -1.88 0.39
C SER A 369 12.69 -2.18 1.07
N GLY A 370 13.37 -1.15 1.58
CA GLY A 370 14.61 -1.30 2.36
C GLY A 370 14.39 -2.11 3.63
N GLY A 371 13.25 -1.91 4.30
CA GLY A 371 12.82 -2.68 5.47
C GLY A 371 12.66 -4.18 5.15
N ALA A 372 12.04 -4.51 4.02
CA ALA A 372 11.90 -5.89 3.56
C ALA A 372 13.25 -6.59 3.43
N VAL A 373 14.21 -5.95 2.77
CA VAL A 373 15.58 -6.46 2.59
C VAL A 373 16.32 -6.56 3.92
N LEU A 374 16.19 -5.53 4.78
CA LEU A 374 16.85 -5.49 6.09
C LEU A 374 16.39 -6.64 6.99
N PHE A 375 15.09 -6.91 7.06
CA PHE A 375 14.57 -8.03 7.85
C PHE A 375 15.01 -9.37 7.28
N GLY A 376 15.02 -9.52 5.94
CA GLY A 376 15.57 -10.70 5.28
C GLY A 376 17.03 -10.93 5.66
N ARG A 377 17.86 -9.86 5.59
CA ARG A 377 19.28 -9.92 5.97
C ARG A 377 19.49 -10.26 7.45
N ILE A 378 18.68 -9.64 8.35
CA ILE A 378 18.75 -9.98 9.78
C ILE A 378 18.50 -11.47 9.96
N ARG A 379 17.45 -12.02 9.34
CA ARG A 379 17.12 -13.45 9.42
C ARG A 379 18.27 -14.34 8.90
N ASP A 380 18.86 -13.97 7.76
CA ASP A 380 19.95 -14.73 7.15
C ASP A 380 21.23 -14.74 8.01
N LEU A 381 21.51 -13.63 8.72
CA LEU A 381 22.71 -13.47 9.55
C LEU A 381 22.55 -14.04 10.98
N SER A 382 21.42 -13.79 11.61
CA SER A 382 21.18 -14.18 13.03
C SER A 382 20.47 -15.51 13.21
N GLY A 383 19.91 -16.08 12.12
CA GLY A 383 19.14 -17.30 12.19
C GLY A 383 17.68 -17.11 12.62
N ASP A 384 17.30 -15.92 13.11
CA ASP A 384 15.95 -15.57 13.53
C ASP A 384 15.61 -14.09 13.27
N PHE A 385 14.41 -13.64 13.71
CA PHE A 385 13.98 -12.24 13.60
C PHE A 385 14.12 -11.47 14.93
N ALA A 386 14.71 -12.03 15.99
CA ALA A 386 14.77 -11.38 17.29
C ALA A 386 15.45 -9.98 17.26
N PRO A 387 16.59 -9.78 16.54
CA PRO A 387 17.20 -8.44 16.44
C PRO A 387 16.30 -7.42 15.72
N ALA A 388 15.42 -7.86 14.83
CA ALA A 388 14.50 -6.98 14.11
C ALA A 388 13.46 -6.34 15.05
N TRP A 389 13.04 -7.03 16.10
CA TRP A 389 12.07 -6.48 17.05
C TRP A 389 12.66 -5.33 17.87
N SER A 390 13.91 -5.45 18.31
CA SER A 390 14.61 -4.35 18.97
C SER A 390 14.73 -3.13 18.08
N LEU A 391 15.01 -3.36 16.80
CA LEU A 391 15.05 -2.29 15.79
C LEU A 391 13.68 -1.63 15.60
N VAL A 392 12.59 -2.41 15.52
CA VAL A 392 11.22 -1.88 15.41
C VAL A 392 10.90 -1.00 16.61
N VAL A 393 11.19 -1.47 17.83
CA VAL A 393 10.94 -0.68 19.06
C VAL A 393 11.70 0.63 19.01
N ALA A 394 12.99 0.62 18.67
CA ALA A 394 13.81 1.81 18.61
C ALA A 394 13.35 2.81 17.54
N LEU A 395 13.15 2.35 16.30
CA LEU A 395 12.78 3.22 15.19
C LEU A 395 11.37 3.79 15.32
N CYS A 396 10.40 2.99 15.75
CA CYS A 396 9.04 3.47 15.98
C CYS A 396 8.98 4.43 17.19
N ALA A 397 9.75 4.18 18.25
CA ALA A 397 9.85 5.13 19.36
C ALA A 397 10.43 6.48 18.90
N VAL A 398 11.49 6.48 18.11
CA VAL A 398 12.04 7.70 17.50
C VAL A 398 10.98 8.40 16.62
N SER A 399 10.26 7.65 15.81
CA SER A 399 9.18 8.20 14.98
C SER A 399 8.09 8.88 15.83
N VAL A 400 7.65 8.23 16.89
CA VAL A 400 6.64 8.78 17.83
C VAL A 400 7.15 10.10 18.45
N VAL A 401 8.40 10.13 18.91
CA VAL A 401 9.01 11.36 19.46
C VAL A 401 9.06 12.48 18.41
N LEU A 402 9.49 12.16 17.19
CA LEU A 402 9.51 13.14 16.08
C LEU A 402 8.11 13.72 15.81
N LEU A 403 7.07 12.88 15.79
CA LEU A 403 5.69 13.32 15.58
C LEU A 403 5.19 14.23 16.70
N LEU A 404 5.45 13.88 17.96
CA LEU A 404 5.03 14.67 19.10
C LEU A 404 5.75 16.04 19.16
N THR A 405 6.95 16.15 18.59
CA THR A 405 7.73 17.40 18.52
C THR A 405 7.39 18.27 17.29
N LEU A 406 6.53 17.82 16.37
CA LEU A 406 6.10 18.61 15.20
C LEU A 406 5.31 19.87 15.56
N GLY A 407 4.74 19.95 16.76
CA GLY A 407 3.92 21.05 17.22
C GLY A 407 2.48 21.03 16.71
N ARG A 408 1.71 22.08 17.02
CA ARG A 408 0.30 22.19 16.60
C ARG A 408 0.15 22.45 15.12
N ASP A 409 -0.92 21.90 14.53
CA ASP A 409 -1.34 22.17 13.16
C ASP A 409 -1.61 23.67 12.98
N ARG A 410 -1.34 24.23 11.81
CA ARG A 410 -1.60 25.64 11.50
C ARG A 410 -3.12 26.00 11.42
N SER A 411 -4.01 25.06 11.70
CA SER A 411 -5.46 25.25 11.62
C SER A 411 -6.06 26.27 12.59
N ALA A 412 -5.27 26.82 13.53
CA ALA A 412 -5.73 27.85 14.46
C ALA A 412 -5.61 29.31 13.93
N GLY A 413 -5.23 29.52 12.67
CA GLY A 413 -4.98 30.84 12.11
C GLY A 413 -5.70 31.17 10.80
N TYR A 414 -6.60 30.31 10.32
CA TYR A 414 -7.36 30.55 9.08
C TYR A 414 -8.85 30.84 9.31
N ASP A 415 -9.29 30.95 10.55
CA ASP A 415 -10.62 31.45 10.95
C ASP A 415 -10.55 32.91 11.40
N ALA A 416 -9.75 33.75 10.73
CA ALA A 416 -9.78 35.19 10.90
C ALA A 416 -9.82 35.86 9.53
#